data_dc02488eca10feed3185116b237baa35
#
_entry.id   dc02488eca10feed3185116b237baa35
#
_cell.length_a   1.000
_cell.length_b   1.000
_cell.length_c   1.000
_cell.angle_alpha   90.00
_cell.angle_beta   90.00
_cell.angle_gamma   90.00
#
_symmetry.space_group_name_H-M   'P 1'
#
loop_
_entity.id
_entity.type
_entity.pdbx_description
1 polymer ?
#
loop_
_entity_poly.entity_id
_entity_poly.type
_entity_poly.pdbx_seq_one_letter_code
_entity_poly.pdbx_strand_id
1 'polypeptide(L)'
;MTLQHTLLSEGLFSIYKPMTFDELDSLEREFFNYISDDIPDVDDTLFQEILDYGIESVDQWEDAYVCTMPTSIFVEAQFVEQLMDDLGYLAEDSSIPDFITSHIDWQEVWDCELMHDYFTIESKDQTHFFSRYF
;
A
#
# COMPACT_ATOMS: atom_id res chain seq x y z
N MET A 1 4.40 -13.87 17.47
CA MET A 1 4.95 -13.75 16.81
C MET A 1 5.14 -13.73 16.26
N THR A 2 4.96 -14.05 15.90
CA THR A 2 5.23 -14.09 14.98
C THR A 2 5.67 -14.20 14.35
N LEU A 3 5.72 -14.44 14.28
CA LEU A 3 6.43 -14.62 13.47
C LEU A 3 7.12 -14.54 13.15
N GLN A 4 7.39 -14.37 13.07
CA GLN A 4 8.42 -14.19 12.75
C GLN A 4 8.82 -13.65 12.83
N HIS A 5 8.19 -13.38 13.31
CA HIS A 5 8.73 -12.97 13.22
C HIS A 5 9.12 -13.14 13.84
N THR A 6 8.75 -13.48 14.37
CA THR A 6 9.37 -13.68 14.42
C THR A 6 10.04 -14.19 14.46
N LEU A 7 10.01 -14.59 14.64
CA LEU A 7 10.87 -14.88 14.31
C LEU A 7 11.58 -14.59 14.20
N LEU A 8 11.74 -14.01 14.54
CA LEU A 8 12.63 -13.62 14.16
C LEU A 8 13.34 -13.24 14.70
N SER A 9 13.57 -12.95 15.32
CA SER A 9 14.41 -12.58 15.62
C SER A 9 15.33 -13.09 16.05
N GLU A 10 15.80 -13.61 16.38
CA GLU A 10 16.77 -13.94 16.45
C GLU A 10 17.57 -14.11 15.76
N GLY A 11 17.66 -13.75 15.54
CA GLY A 11 18.38 -13.52 14.72
C GLY A 11 18.74 -13.94 13.85
N LEU A 12 18.52 -14.22 13.69
CA LEU A 12 18.73 -14.46 12.74
C LEU A 12 18.60 -14.26 11.73
N PHE A 13 18.73 -13.83 11.39
CA PHE A 13 18.76 -13.81 10.26
C PHE A 13 19.05 -13.38 9.46
N SER A 14 19.53 -13.73 9.74
CA SER A 14 20.11 -13.26 8.91
C SER A 14 19.90 -13.16 7.42
N ILE A 15 20.29 -13.99 6.61
CA ILE A 15 19.93 -13.91 5.20
C ILE A 15 18.46 -14.20 5.05
N TYR A 16 17.78 -13.29 4.39
CA TYR A 16 16.37 -13.34 4.32
C TYR A 16 15.94 -13.66 2.88
N LYS A 17 15.00 -14.56 2.71
CA LYS A 17 14.41 -14.86 1.40
C LYS A 17 12.88 -14.96 1.54
N PRO A 18 12.13 -14.63 0.47
CA PRO A 18 10.67 -14.76 0.52
C PRO A 18 10.26 -16.21 0.77
N MET A 19 9.20 -16.38 1.55
CA MET A 19 8.60 -17.70 1.77
C MET A 19 7.67 -18.05 0.61
N THR A 20 7.58 -19.33 0.28
CA THR A 20 6.56 -19.79 -0.66
C THR A 20 5.24 -19.97 0.08
N PHE A 21 4.14 -20.04 -0.66
CA PHE A 21 2.82 -20.23 -0.05
C PHE A 21 2.78 -21.49 0.82
N ASP A 22 3.42 -22.56 0.37
CA ASP A 22 3.42 -23.83 1.10
C ASP A 22 4.19 -23.77 2.42
N GLU A 23 5.08 -22.79 2.57
CA GLU A 23 5.87 -22.61 3.78
C GLU A 23 5.18 -21.76 4.84
N LEU A 24 4.03 -21.18 4.52
CA LEU A 24 3.30 -20.32 5.45
C LEU A 24 2.55 -21.17 6.47
N ASP A 25 2.44 -20.67 7.71
CA ASP A 25 1.55 -21.29 8.67
C ASP A 25 0.09 -20.92 8.35
N SER A 26 -0.85 -21.46 9.14
CA SER A 26 -2.27 -21.28 8.82
C SER A 26 -2.75 -19.84 8.95
N LEU A 27 -2.20 -19.06 9.88
CA LEU A 27 -2.56 -17.65 10.04
C LEU A 27 -2.01 -16.83 8.87
N GLU A 28 -0.78 -17.14 8.46
CA GLU A 28 -0.17 -16.45 7.33
C GLU A 28 -0.88 -16.76 6.03
N ARG A 29 -1.33 -18.01 5.84
CA ARG A 29 -2.13 -18.37 4.67
C ARG A 29 -3.45 -17.62 4.65
N GLU A 30 -4.09 -17.49 5.79
CA GLU A 30 -5.34 -16.76 5.91
C GLU A 30 -5.14 -15.29 5.55
N PHE A 31 -4.06 -14.70 6.05
CA PHE A 31 -3.70 -13.32 5.73
C PHE A 31 -3.38 -13.17 4.23
N PHE A 32 -2.58 -14.08 3.67
CA PHE A 32 -2.27 -14.08 2.25
C PHE A 32 -3.55 -14.14 1.40
N ASN A 33 -4.47 -15.02 1.77
CA ASN A 33 -5.73 -15.16 1.05
C ASN A 33 -6.60 -13.91 1.17
N TYR A 34 -6.54 -13.25 2.32
CA TYR A 34 -7.28 -12.01 2.51
C TYR A 34 -6.75 -10.91 1.59
N ILE A 35 -5.42 -10.79 1.49
CA ILE A 35 -4.78 -9.84 0.59
C ILE A 35 -5.19 -10.11 -0.86
N SER A 36 -5.31 -11.38 -1.24
CA SER A 36 -5.62 -11.75 -2.62
C SER A 36 -7.01 -11.30 -3.07
N ASP A 37 -7.92 -10.98 -2.15
CA ASP A 37 -9.20 -10.39 -2.49
C ASP A 37 -9.04 -8.97 -3.04
N ASP A 38 -8.06 -8.22 -2.52
CA ASP A 38 -7.77 -6.85 -2.97
C ASP A 38 -6.72 -6.83 -4.08
N ILE A 39 -5.76 -7.75 -4.03
CA ILE A 39 -4.68 -7.84 -5.00
C ILE A 39 -4.63 -9.28 -5.51
N PRO A 40 -5.42 -9.61 -6.56
CA PRO A 40 -5.47 -10.99 -7.06
C PRO A 40 -4.12 -11.53 -7.54
N ASP A 41 -3.22 -10.66 -7.95
CA ASP A 41 -1.90 -11.05 -8.46
C ASP A 41 -0.83 -11.13 -7.36
N VAL A 42 -1.22 -11.08 -6.08
CA VAL A 42 -0.26 -11.15 -4.99
C VAL A 42 0.53 -12.46 -5.09
N ASP A 43 1.85 -12.33 -4.94
CA ASP A 43 2.76 -13.47 -4.94
C ASP A 43 3.62 -13.45 -3.68
N ASP A 44 4.50 -14.44 -3.56
CA ASP A 44 5.34 -14.57 -2.38
C ASP A 44 6.24 -13.35 -2.17
N THR A 45 6.75 -12.78 -3.26
CA THR A 45 7.64 -11.61 -3.18
C THR A 45 6.88 -10.39 -2.65
N LEU A 46 5.72 -10.12 -3.20
CA LEU A 46 4.90 -9.00 -2.76
C LEU A 46 4.45 -9.20 -1.31
N PHE A 47 4.00 -10.39 -0.98
CA PHE A 47 3.58 -10.72 0.38
C PHE A 47 4.70 -10.44 1.38
N GLN A 48 5.93 -10.83 1.03
CA GLN A 48 7.08 -10.62 1.89
C GLN A 48 7.38 -9.13 2.07
N GLU A 49 7.28 -8.35 1.00
CA GLU A 49 7.47 -6.90 1.11
C GLU A 49 6.43 -6.27 2.04
N ILE A 50 5.19 -6.73 1.96
CA ILE A 50 4.11 -6.26 2.83
C ILE A 50 4.46 -6.55 4.30
N LEU A 51 4.91 -7.78 4.57
CA LEU A 51 5.34 -8.15 5.93
C LEU A 51 6.51 -7.29 6.41
N ASP A 52 7.46 -7.02 5.52
CA ASP A 52 8.65 -6.24 5.86
C ASP A 52 8.31 -4.80 6.26
N TYR A 53 7.22 -4.25 5.75
CA TYR A 53 6.74 -2.93 6.16
C TYR A 53 6.02 -2.96 7.50
N GLY A 54 5.78 -4.14 8.08
CA GLY A 54 5.14 -4.28 9.37
C GLY A 54 3.66 -4.58 9.31
N ILE A 55 3.10 -4.81 8.12
CA ILE A 55 1.69 -5.18 7.95
C ILE A 55 1.60 -6.69 8.06
N GLU A 56 1.14 -7.19 9.22
CA GLU A 56 1.25 -8.61 9.57
C GLU A 56 -0.09 -9.27 9.87
N SER A 57 -1.19 -8.52 9.81
CA SER A 57 -2.50 -9.04 10.14
C SER A 57 -3.57 -8.43 9.26
N VAL A 58 -4.74 -9.07 9.25
CA VAL A 58 -5.90 -8.57 8.52
C VAL A 58 -6.30 -7.17 9.01
N ASP A 59 -6.29 -6.94 10.32
CA ASP A 59 -6.64 -5.65 10.87
C ASP A 59 -5.70 -4.56 10.41
N GLN A 60 -4.40 -4.83 10.41
CA GLN A 60 -3.41 -3.88 9.93
C GLN A 60 -3.56 -3.62 8.44
N TRP A 61 -3.86 -4.67 7.67
CA TRP A 61 -4.10 -4.53 6.23
C TRP A 61 -5.27 -3.59 5.96
N GLU A 62 -6.36 -3.75 6.69
CA GLU A 62 -7.54 -2.90 6.50
C GLU A 62 -7.26 -1.44 6.82
N ASP A 63 -6.39 -1.18 7.79
CA ASP A 63 -6.00 0.19 8.13
C ASP A 63 -4.97 0.76 7.14
N ALA A 64 -4.15 -0.07 6.55
CA ALA A 64 -3.03 0.36 5.71
C ALA A 64 -3.38 0.45 4.23
N TYR A 65 -3.99 -0.58 3.68
CA TYR A 65 -4.20 -0.66 2.22
C TYR A 65 -5.23 0.36 1.76
N VAL A 66 -4.86 1.15 0.74
CA VAL A 66 -5.76 2.16 0.18
C VAL A 66 -6.27 1.73 -1.19
N CYS A 67 -5.38 1.53 -2.15
CA CYS A 67 -5.77 1.15 -3.51
C CYS A 67 -4.59 0.67 -4.33
N THR A 68 -4.89 0.17 -5.52
CA THR A 68 -3.90 -0.27 -6.50
C THR A 68 -4.17 0.46 -7.82
N MET A 69 -3.10 0.98 -8.43
CA MET A 69 -3.18 1.66 -9.73
C MET A 69 -2.11 1.11 -10.66
N PRO A 70 -2.34 1.15 -11.99
CA PRO A 70 -1.27 0.79 -12.94
C PRO A 70 -0.07 1.70 -12.76
N THR A 71 1.13 1.13 -12.76
CA THR A 71 2.35 1.90 -12.60
C THR A 71 2.59 2.79 -13.82
N SER A 72 2.88 4.07 -13.56
CA SER A 72 3.27 5.03 -14.58
C SER A 72 4.07 6.14 -13.92
N ILE A 73 4.68 7.01 -14.73
CA ILE A 73 5.41 8.16 -14.19
C ILE A 73 4.47 9.16 -13.49
N PHE A 74 3.17 9.04 -13.72
CA PHE A 74 2.17 9.94 -13.13
C PHE A 74 1.35 9.28 -12.01
N VAL A 75 1.72 8.06 -11.59
CA VAL A 75 0.87 7.28 -10.67
C VAL A 75 0.65 7.99 -9.34
N GLU A 76 1.67 8.64 -8.81
CA GLU A 76 1.52 9.37 -7.54
C GLU A 76 0.60 10.57 -7.67
N ALA A 77 0.74 11.32 -8.78
CA ALA A 77 -0.16 12.43 -9.06
C ALA A 77 -1.59 11.95 -9.25
N GLN A 78 -1.79 10.81 -9.93
CA GLN A 78 -3.11 10.21 -10.12
C GLN A 78 -3.72 9.80 -8.78
N PHE A 79 -2.92 9.24 -7.88
CA PHE A 79 -3.39 8.88 -6.55
C PHE A 79 -3.87 10.10 -5.78
N VAL A 80 -3.08 11.18 -5.79
CA VAL A 80 -3.42 12.40 -5.06
C VAL A 80 -4.74 12.99 -5.60
N GLU A 81 -4.86 13.06 -6.91
CA GLU A 81 -6.08 13.58 -7.53
C GLU A 81 -7.29 12.73 -7.16
N GLN A 82 -7.16 11.41 -7.21
CA GLN A 82 -8.25 10.50 -6.85
C GLN A 82 -8.62 10.67 -5.38
N LEU A 83 -7.63 10.80 -4.50
CA LEU A 83 -7.88 11.00 -3.08
C LEU A 83 -8.65 12.30 -2.82
N MET A 84 -8.28 13.37 -3.49
CA MET A 84 -8.96 14.65 -3.35
C MET A 84 -10.40 14.59 -3.89
N ASP A 85 -10.60 13.84 -4.97
CA ASP A 85 -11.94 13.61 -5.50
C ASP A 85 -12.79 12.82 -4.51
N ASP A 86 -12.25 11.75 -3.95
CA ASP A 86 -12.95 10.93 -2.96
C ASP A 86 -13.33 11.71 -1.70
N LEU A 87 -12.50 12.69 -1.34
CA LEU A 87 -12.77 13.57 -0.19
C LEU A 87 -13.74 14.71 -0.53
N GLY A 88 -14.18 14.82 -1.78
CA GLY A 88 -15.16 15.79 -2.20
C GLY A 88 -14.62 17.17 -2.60
N TYR A 89 -13.29 17.34 -2.60
CA TYR A 89 -12.70 18.64 -2.94
C TYR A 89 -12.83 18.98 -4.42
N LEU A 90 -13.04 18.00 -5.29
CA LEU A 90 -13.18 18.20 -6.73
C LEU A 90 -14.63 18.16 -7.19
N ALA A 91 -15.58 18.02 -6.28
CA ALA A 91 -17.01 18.02 -6.62
C ALA A 91 -17.46 19.43 -7.04
N GLU A 92 -18.51 19.48 -7.87
CA GLU A 92 -19.05 20.75 -8.36
C GLU A 92 -19.47 21.70 -7.24
N ASP A 93 -19.95 21.14 -6.13
CA ASP A 93 -20.42 21.91 -4.98
C ASP A 93 -19.33 22.14 -3.92
N SER A 94 -18.08 21.82 -4.24
CA SER A 94 -16.98 22.06 -3.31
C SER A 94 -16.73 23.56 -3.15
N SER A 95 -16.11 23.93 -2.03
CA SER A 95 -15.79 25.33 -1.76
C SER A 95 -14.59 25.84 -2.58
N ILE A 96 -13.90 24.95 -3.30
CA ILE A 96 -12.72 25.30 -4.08
C ILE A 96 -13.13 25.54 -5.55
N PRO A 97 -12.91 26.73 -6.11
CA PRO A 97 -13.27 26.99 -7.51
C PRO A 97 -12.50 26.09 -8.49
N ASP A 98 -13.17 25.71 -9.58
CA ASP A 98 -12.58 24.84 -10.60
C ASP A 98 -11.29 25.41 -11.20
N PHE A 99 -11.22 26.74 -11.36
CA PHE A 99 -10.02 27.34 -11.95
C PHE A 99 -8.80 27.18 -11.04
N ILE A 100 -9.00 26.94 -9.75
CA ILE A 100 -7.90 26.67 -8.82
C ILE A 100 -7.53 25.20 -8.90
N THR A 101 -8.53 24.31 -8.84
CA THR A 101 -8.26 22.86 -8.86
C THR A 101 -7.60 22.41 -10.16
N SER A 102 -7.92 23.06 -11.28
CA SER A 102 -7.34 22.72 -12.59
C SER A 102 -5.86 23.12 -12.72
N HIS A 103 -5.33 23.88 -11.78
CA HIS A 103 -3.92 24.34 -11.80
C HIS A 103 -3.08 23.71 -10.68
N ILE A 104 -3.61 22.76 -9.95
CA ILE A 104 -2.85 22.11 -8.88
C ILE A 104 -1.84 21.13 -9.47
N ASP A 105 -0.60 21.23 -9.01
CA ASP A 105 0.44 20.25 -9.35
C ASP A 105 0.33 19.08 -8.35
N TRP A 106 -0.39 18.05 -8.77
CA TRP A 106 -0.65 16.89 -7.90
C TRP A 106 0.61 16.15 -7.51
N GLN A 107 1.62 16.12 -8.38
CA GLN A 107 2.89 15.47 -8.05
C GLN A 107 3.59 16.22 -6.92
N GLU A 108 3.55 17.54 -6.93
CA GLU A 108 4.16 18.33 -5.88
C GLU A 108 3.45 18.13 -4.54
N VAL A 109 2.12 17.97 -4.58
CA VAL A 109 1.35 17.66 -3.37
C VAL A 109 1.83 16.34 -2.76
N TRP A 110 2.06 15.33 -3.61
CA TRP A 110 2.63 14.07 -3.14
C TRP A 110 4.02 14.29 -2.53
N ASP A 111 4.92 14.95 -3.28
CA ASP A 111 6.32 15.11 -2.89
C ASP A 111 6.48 15.90 -1.60
N CYS A 112 5.61 16.89 -1.37
CA CYS A 112 5.76 17.79 -0.23
C CYS A 112 4.93 17.37 0.99
N GLU A 113 3.84 16.65 0.78
CA GLU A 113 2.88 16.37 1.85
C GLU A 113 2.56 14.89 2.00
N LEU A 114 1.96 14.29 0.98
CA LEU A 114 1.35 12.97 1.15
C LEU A 114 2.35 11.84 1.29
N MET A 115 3.55 11.97 0.77
CA MET A 115 4.58 10.93 0.94
C MET A 115 4.96 10.71 2.39
N HIS A 116 4.61 11.64 3.27
CA HIS A 116 4.86 11.48 4.71
C HIS A 116 3.78 10.64 5.40
N ASP A 117 2.62 10.54 4.79
CA ASP A 117 1.47 9.82 5.35
C ASP A 117 1.18 8.51 4.63
N TYR A 118 1.73 8.32 3.44
CA TYR A 118 1.49 7.15 2.59
C TYR A 118 2.80 6.60 2.05
N PHE A 119 2.79 5.35 1.64
CA PHE A 119 3.92 4.75 0.94
C PHE A 119 3.39 3.81 -0.15
N THR A 120 4.28 3.38 -1.03
CA THR A 120 3.92 2.51 -2.14
C THR A 120 4.79 1.26 -2.17
N ILE A 121 4.19 0.19 -2.70
CA ILE A 121 4.93 -1.02 -3.06
C ILE A 121 4.56 -1.33 -4.50
N GLU A 122 5.56 -1.52 -5.37
CA GLU A 122 5.32 -1.83 -6.77
C GLU A 122 5.51 -3.32 -7.03
N SER A 123 4.63 -3.89 -7.85
CA SER A 123 4.70 -5.30 -8.22
C SER A 123 3.92 -5.51 -9.51
N LYS A 124 4.53 -6.20 -10.49
CA LYS A 124 3.86 -6.62 -11.73
C LYS A 124 3.18 -5.45 -12.45
N ASP A 125 3.90 -4.35 -12.60
CA ASP A 125 3.41 -3.14 -13.28
C ASP A 125 2.22 -2.48 -12.58
N GLN A 126 2.04 -2.77 -11.30
CA GLN A 126 1.03 -2.13 -10.46
C GLN A 126 1.69 -1.44 -9.28
N THR A 127 1.09 -0.35 -8.84
CA THR A 127 1.53 0.39 -7.66
C THR A 127 0.44 0.30 -6.61
N HIS A 128 0.80 -0.24 -5.44
CA HIS A 128 -0.12 -0.40 -4.32
C HIS A 128 0.15 0.71 -3.31
N PHE A 129 -0.90 1.44 -2.94
CA PHE A 129 -0.78 2.57 -2.02
C PHE A 129 -1.25 2.19 -0.63
N PHE A 130 -0.47 2.60 0.37
CA PHE A 130 -0.73 2.27 1.78
C PHE A 130 -0.62 3.50 2.64
N SER A 131 -1.46 3.57 3.68
CA SER A 131 -1.32 4.55 4.75
C SER A 131 -0.21 4.08 5.71
N ARG A 132 0.53 5.03 6.26
CA ARG A 132 1.54 4.71 7.28
C ARG A 132 0.92 4.51 8.66
N TYR A 133 -0.36 4.78 8.80
CA TYR A 133 -1.07 4.72 10.08
C TYR A 133 -1.89 3.43 10.18
N PHE A 134 -1.21 2.38 10.63
CA PHE A 134 -1.86 1.08 10.76
C PHE A 134 -1.42 0.33 12.00
#